data_9bd47ffa56bd13a33c74ec0521c3099e
#
_entry.id   9bd47ffa56bd13a33c74ec0521c3099e
#
_cell.length_a   1.000
_cell.length_b   1.000
_cell.length_c   1.000
_cell.angle_alpha   90.00
_cell.angle_beta   90.00
_cell.angle_gamma   90.00
#
_symmetry.space_group_name_H-M   'P 1'
#
loop_
_entity.id
_entity.type
_entity.pdbx_description
1 polymer ?
#
loop_
_entity_poly.entity_id
_entity_poly.type
_entity_poly.pdbx_seq_one_letter_code
_entity_poly.pdbx_strand_id
1 'polypeptide(L)'
;NLKKEEQELNTQEADVKHQPHMLHLEVRNESISGKTLLQIKDFLGRPFVCSRIRHEGHVSIPNHETVFHVGDQLFIVCSEEDAEAVTAFIGKEIHVDWEKQDTPMVSRRILVTKSEINGKKLGSLHFRSMYGVNVTRINRSGMDLFADPNLVLQVGDRVMVVGQQDA
;
A
#
# COMPACT_ATOMS: atom_id res chain seq x y z
N ASN A 1 14.41 31.93 -13.39
CA ASN A 1 14.09 32.33 -12.04
C ASN A 1 14.52 31.26 -11.03
N LEU A 2 15.56 31.56 -10.25
CA LEU A 2 16.18 30.61 -9.32
C LEU A 2 15.21 30.04 -8.27
N LYS A 3 14.30 30.86 -7.75
CA LYS A 3 13.34 30.39 -6.74
C LYS A 3 12.37 29.36 -7.28
N LYS A 4 11.96 29.50 -8.53
CA LYS A 4 11.06 28.57 -9.19
C LYS A 4 11.75 27.22 -9.46
N GLU A 5 13.00 27.27 -9.89
CA GLU A 5 13.83 26.08 -10.10
C GLU A 5 14.09 25.32 -8.81
N GLU A 6 14.39 26.03 -7.71
CA GLU A 6 14.57 25.39 -6.41
C GLU A 6 13.29 24.73 -5.91
N GLN A 7 12.14 25.35 -6.10
CA GLN A 7 10.85 24.75 -5.74
C GLN A 7 10.54 23.51 -6.55
N GLU A 8 10.83 23.52 -7.84
CA GLU A 8 10.64 22.36 -8.70
C GLU A 8 11.56 21.18 -8.28
N LEU A 9 12.83 21.47 -7.96
CA LEU A 9 13.76 20.46 -7.48
C LEU A 9 13.32 19.86 -6.14
N ASN A 10 12.89 20.68 -5.21
CA ASN A 10 12.41 20.21 -3.91
C ASN A 10 11.15 19.36 -4.04
N THR A 11 10.26 19.72 -4.95
CA THR A 11 9.06 18.95 -5.25
C THR A 11 9.42 17.58 -5.84
N GLN A 12 10.39 17.54 -6.76
CA GLN A 12 10.86 16.27 -7.35
C GLN A 12 11.50 15.36 -6.30
N GLU A 13 12.32 15.88 -5.40
CA GLU A 13 12.91 15.09 -4.34
C GLU A 13 11.86 14.55 -3.37
N ALA A 14 10.87 15.35 -3.02
CA ALA A 14 9.75 14.92 -2.17
C ALA A 14 8.93 13.82 -2.86
N ASP A 15 8.68 13.95 -4.17
CA ASP A 15 7.94 12.97 -4.94
C ASP A 15 8.68 11.65 -5.04
N VAL A 16 10.01 11.67 -5.20
CA VAL A 16 10.83 10.45 -5.22
C VAL A 16 10.73 9.70 -3.89
N LYS A 17 10.79 10.41 -2.76
CA LYS A 17 10.66 9.81 -1.43
C LYS A 17 9.29 9.17 -1.18
N HIS A 18 8.24 9.69 -1.82
CA HIS A 18 6.88 9.21 -1.66
C HIS A 18 6.40 8.29 -2.79
N GLN A 19 7.29 7.92 -3.71
CA GLN A 19 6.93 6.97 -4.77
C GLN A 19 6.64 5.59 -4.17
N PRO A 20 5.60 4.91 -4.68
CA PRO A 20 5.31 3.56 -4.23
C PRO A 20 6.42 2.59 -4.63
N HIS A 21 6.83 1.79 -3.69
CA HIS A 21 7.78 0.70 -3.90
C HIS A 21 7.07 -0.62 -3.62
N MET A 22 7.11 -1.53 -4.58
CA MET A 22 6.42 -2.81 -4.49
C MET A 22 7.40 -3.89 -4.03
N LEU A 23 7.00 -4.62 -2.99
CA LEU A 23 7.81 -5.68 -2.40
C LEU A 23 7.03 -6.99 -2.39
N HIS A 24 7.68 -8.05 -2.83
CA HIS A 24 7.18 -9.40 -2.63
C HIS A 24 8.01 -10.01 -1.51
N LEU A 25 7.40 -10.28 -0.37
CA LEU A 25 8.10 -10.73 0.83
C LEU A 25 7.54 -12.05 1.33
N GLU A 26 8.41 -12.85 1.94
CA GLU A 26 8.02 -14.02 2.71
C GLU A 26 8.27 -13.74 4.19
N VAL A 27 7.28 -14.04 5.03
CA VAL A 27 7.40 -13.84 6.47
C VAL A 27 8.43 -14.84 7.02
N ARG A 28 9.48 -14.33 7.62
CA ARG A 28 10.56 -15.09 8.26
C ARG A 28 10.76 -14.72 9.71
N ASN A 29 10.22 -13.58 10.14
CA ASN A 29 10.37 -13.12 11.51
C ASN A 29 9.37 -13.83 12.42
N GLU A 30 9.87 -14.69 13.28
CA GLU A 30 9.03 -15.45 14.22
C GLU A 30 8.30 -14.53 15.21
N SER A 31 8.84 -13.34 15.47
CA SER A 31 8.23 -12.38 16.38
C SER A 31 6.89 -11.84 15.89
N ILE A 32 6.64 -11.87 14.59
CA ILE A 32 5.37 -11.42 14.01
C ILE A 32 4.42 -12.57 13.70
N SER A 33 4.88 -13.81 13.79
CA SER A 33 4.04 -14.98 13.54
C SER A 33 2.95 -15.07 14.62
N GLY A 34 1.71 -15.24 14.19
CA GLY A 34 0.55 -15.27 15.09
C GLY A 34 0.01 -13.90 15.47
N LYS A 35 0.55 -12.84 14.90
CA LYS A 35 0.07 -11.46 15.14
C LYS A 35 -0.78 -10.98 13.97
N THR A 36 -1.71 -10.07 14.29
CA THR A 36 -2.57 -9.45 13.28
C THR A 36 -1.79 -8.39 12.49
N LEU A 37 -2.31 -8.04 11.31
CA LEU A 37 -1.72 -6.97 10.49
C LEU A 37 -1.64 -5.65 11.27
N LEU A 38 -2.66 -5.31 12.03
CA LEU A 38 -2.66 -4.09 12.84
C LEU A 38 -1.53 -4.10 13.88
N GLN A 39 -1.34 -5.23 14.57
CA GLN A 39 -0.26 -5.39 15.55
C GLN A 39 1.12 -5.25 14.89
N ILE A 40 1.28 -5.82 13.70
CA ILE A 40 2.52 -5.74 12.94
C ILE A 40 2.81 -4.29 12.52
N LYS A 41 1.80 -3.58 12.04
CA LYS A 41 1.94 -2.16 11.66
C LYS A 41 2.31 -1.28 12.84
N ASP A 42 1.64 -1.47 13.97
CA ASP A 42 1.93 -0.70 15.19
C ASP A 42 3.34 -0.98 15.71
N PHE A 43 3.76 -2.23 15.64
CA PHE A 43 5.09 -2.64 16.10
C PHE A 43 6.20 -2.06 15.22
N LEU A 44 6.02 -2.11 13.90
CA LEU A 44 7.00 -1.58 12.95
C LEU A 44 7.09 -0.05 13.01
N GLY A 45 5.96 0.62 13.18
CA GLY A 45 5.91 2.08 13.26
C GLY A 45 6.15 2.80 11.94
N ARG A 46 6.15 2.07 10.81
CA ARG A 46 6.29 2.63 9.47
C ARG A 46 5.09 2.26 8.63
N PRO A 47 4.57 3.20 7.80
CA PRO A 47 3.39 2.91 6.99
C PRO A 47 3.71 1.96 5.84
N PHE A 48 2.84 0.98 5.64
CA PHE A 48 2.86 0.12 4.45
C PHE A 48 1.46 -0.42 4.21
N VAL A 49 1.22 -0.88 2.99
CA VAL A 49 -0.02 -1.55 2.62
C VAL A 49 0.31 -2.98 2.22
N CYS A 50 -0.33 -3.95 2.85
CA CYS A 50 -0.29 -5.34 2.37
C CYS A 50 -1.51 -5.52 1.47
N SER A 51 -1.29 -5.54 0.16
CA SER A 51 -2.39 -5.64 -0.79
C SER A 51 -2.89 -7.06 -0.98
N ARG A 52 -2.01 -8.05 -0.80
CA ARG A 52 -2.34 -9.46 -0.95
C ARG A 52 -1.51 -10.30 0.02
N ILE A 53 -2.12 -11.37 0.52
CA ILE A 53 -1.44 -12.40 1.31
C ILE A 53 -1.71 -13.76 0.68
N ARG A 54 -0.69 -14.59 0.61
CA ARG A 54 -0.81 -15.99 0.22
C ARG A 54 -0.42 -16.86 1.41
N HIS A 55 -1.41 -17.54 1.96
CA HIS A 55 -1.25 -18.45 3.08
C HIS A 55 -1.63 -19.85 2.64
N GLU A 56 -0.71 -20.81 2.76
CA GLU A 56 -0.92 -22.21 2.36
C GLU A 56 -1.49 -22.34 0.94
N GLY A 57 -0.96 -21.54 0.01
CA GLY A 57 -1.38 -21.54 -1.39
C GLY A 57 -2.64 -20.73 -1.70
N HIS A 58 -3.30 -20.17 -0.69
CA HIS A 58 -4.55 -19.42 -0.85
C HIS A 58 -4.28 -17.92 -0.78
N VAL A 59 -4.68 -17.20 -1.83
CA VAL A 59 -4.49 -15.74 -1.93
C VAL A 59 -5.75 -15.01 -1.48
N SER A 60 -5.57 -14.02 -0.63
CA SER A 60 -6.65 -13.16 -0.16
C SER A 60 -6.15 -11.74 0.06
N ILE A 61 -7.09 -10.81 0.30
CA ILE A 61 -6.78 -9.44 0.69
C ILE A 61 -6.83 -9.36 2.21
N PRO A 62 -5.69 -9.05 2.89
CA PRO A 62 -5.69 -8.99 4.33
C PRO A 62 -6.41 -7.73 4.85
N ASN A 63 -6.94 -7.85 6.05
CA ASN A 63 -7.46 -6.72 6.82
C ASN A 63 -6.68 -6.61 8.15
N HIS A 64 -7.04 -5.66 8.99
CA HIS A 64 -6.34 -5.42 10.26
C HIS A 64 -6.37 -6.63 11.21
N GLU A 65 -7.36 -7.51 11.06
CA GLU A 65 -7.54 -8.70 11.90
C GLU A 65 -6.86 -9.95 11.33
N THR A 66 -6.37 -9.88 10.11
CA THR A 66 -5.69 -11.02 9.46
C THR A 66 -4.43 -11.38 10.22
N VAL A 67 -4.30 -12.64 10.59
CA VAL A 67 -3.13 -13.17 11.31
C VAL A 67 -2.09 -13.65 10.31
N PHE A 68 -0.85 -13.22 10.51
CA PHE A 68 0.28 -13.61 9.68
C PHE A 68 1.06 -14.73 10.33
N HIS A 69 1.65 -15.61 9.51
CA HIS A 69 2.47 -16.74 9.97
C HIS A 69 3.76 -16.81 9.17
N VAL A 70 4.80 -17.37 9.78
CA VAL A 70 6.05 -17.66 9.07
C VAL A 70 5.74 -18.53 7.85
N GLY A 71 6.30 -18.17 6.71
CA GLY A 71 6.05 -18.83 5.43
C GLY A 71 5.00 -18.18 4.57
N ASP A 72 4.20 -17.28 5.11
CA ASP A 72 3.24 -16.51 4.31
C ASP A 72 3.96 -15.62 3.31
N GLN A 73 3.40 -15.48 2.13
CA GLN A 73 3.91 -14.62 1.07
C GLN A 73 3.04 -13.38 0.96
N LEU A 74 3.68 -12.23 0.90
CA LEU A 74 3.01 -10.93 0.97
C LEU A 74 3.35 -10.08 -0.24
N PHE A 75 2.35 -9.39 -0.77
CA PHE A 75 2.55 -8.30 -1.71
C PHE A 75 2.39 -6.98 -0.94
N ILE A 76 3.48 -6.27 -0.77
CA ILE A 76 3.51 -5.04 0.04
C ILE A 76 3.82 -3.84 -0.84
N VAL A 77 3.14 -2.74 -0.55
CA VAL A 77 3.43 -1.43 -1.14
C VAL A 77 3.80 -0.48 0.00
N CYS A 78 4.93 0.17 -0.13
CA CYS A 78 5.40 1.16 0.83
C CYS A 78 6.16 2.26 0.10
N SER A 79 6.62 3.28 0.82
CA SER A 79 7.50 4.26 0.21
C SER A 79 8.88 3.67 0.02
N GLU A 80 9.63 4.19 -0.95
CA GLU A 80 11.01 3.75 -1.20
C GLU A 80 11.88 3.93 0.04
N GLU A 81 11.66 5.01 0.78
CA GLU A 81 12.37 5.31 2.02
C GLU A 81 12.19 4.21 3.08
N ASP A 82 11.02 3.58 3.14
CA ASP A 82 10.70 2.57 4.15
C ASP A 82 10.95 1.13 3.68
N ALA A 83 11.25 0.91 2.40
CA ALA A 83 11.30 -0.43 1.81
C ALA A 83 12.31 -1.36 2.50
N GLU A 84 13.50 -0.86 2.80
CA GLU A 84 14.55 -1.66 3.46
C GLU A 84 14.14 -2.07 4.87
N ALA A 85 13.58 -1.13 5.64
CA ALA A 85 13.14 -1.40 7.01
C ALA A 85 11.96 -2.38 7.03
N VAL A 86 11.01 -2.24 6.13
CA VAL A 86 9.86 -3.14 6.01
C VAL A 86 10.34 -4.55 5.66
N THR A 87 11.23 -4.68 4.68
CA THR A 87 11.80 -5.98 4.27
C THR A 87 12.54 -6.65 5.43
N ALA A 88 13.42 -5.92 6.10
CA ALA A 88 14.20 -6.46 7.22
C ALA A 88 13.32 -6.92 8.38
N PHE A 89 12.24 -6.18 8.65
CA PHE A 89 11.32 -6.51 9.74
C PHE A 89 10.45 -7.74 9.42
N ILE A 90 9.92 -7.83 8.21
CA ILE A 90 9.00 -8.92 7.84
C ILE A 90 9.75 -10.20 7.51
N GLY A 91 10.82 -10.11 6.74
CA GLY A 91 11.55 -11.31 6.40
C GLY A 91 12.45 -11.17 5.18
N LYS A 92 12.07 -11.84 4.11
CA LYS A 92 12.92 -12.04 2.94
C LYS A 92 12.18 -11.65 1.66
N GLU A 93 12.89 -10.95 0.76
CA GLU A 93 12.36 -10.67 -0.57
C GLU A 93 12.33 -11.95 -1.41
N ILE A 94 11.21 -12.15 -2.11
CA ILE A 94 10.97 -13.32 -2.96
C ILE A 94 10.45 -12.88 -4.31
N HIS A 95 10.40 -13.82 -5.26
CA HIS A 95 9.77 -13.61 -6.56
C HIS A 95 8.53 -14.49 -6.66
N VAL A 96 7.35 -13.84 -6.75
CA VAL A 96 6.05 -14.53 -6.88
C VAL A 96 5.33 -13.95 -8.08
N ASP A 97 4.78 -14.82 -8.90
CA ASP A 97 3.90 -14.40 -9.99
C ASP A 97 2.46 -14.35 -9.48
N TRP A 98 2.06 -13.17 -9.03
CA TRP A 98 0.74 -12.94 -8.48
C TRP A 98 -0.38 -13.02 -9.52
N GLU A 99 -0.06 -12.91 -10.81
CA GLU A 99 -1.03 -13.01 -11.90
C GLU A 99 -1.53 -14.43 -12.11
N LYS A 100 -0.76 -15.42 -11.70
CA LYS A 100 -1.09 -16.84 -11.84
C LYS A 100 -1.86 -17.42 -10.65
N GLN A 101 -2.34 -16.57 -9.75
CA GLN A 101 -3.09 -17.03 -8.60
C GLN A 101 -4.55 -17.34 -8.99
N ASP A 102 -5.11 -18.36 -8.34
CA ASP A 102 -6.48 -18.82 -8.63
C ASP A 102 -7.57 -17.84 -8.19
N THR A 103 -7.27 -16.98 -7.20
CA THR A 103 -8.23 -15.99 -6.72
C THR A 103 -8.13 -14.73 -7.58
N PRO A 104 -9.17 -14.36 -8.31
CA PRO A 104 -9.12 -13.18 -9.16
C PRO A 104 -9.05 -11.89 -8.33
N MET A 105 -8.01 -11.11 -8.59
CA MET A 105 -7.84 -9.77 -8.03
C MET A 105 -8.00 -8.75 -9.13
N VAL A 106 -8.74 -7.69 -8.87
CA VAL A 106 -9.04 -6.65 -9.85
C VAL A 106 -8.47 -5.33 -9.37
N SER A 107 -7.68 -4.68 -10.23
CA SER A 107 -7.20 -3.31 -10.01
C SER A 107 -8.16 -2.33 -10.68
N ARG A 108 -8.54 -1.29 -9.95
CA ARG A 108 -9.44 -0.24 -10.43
C ARG A 108 -8.86 1.13 -10.17
N ARG A 109 -9.21 2.07 -11.02
CA ARG A 109 -8.92 3.49 -10.83
C ARG A 109 -10.20 4.22 -10.43
N ILE A 110 -10.11 5.00 -9.37
CA ILE A 110 -11.21 5.84 -8.91
C ILE A 110 -10.76 7.29 -9.03
N LEU A 111 -11.48 8.08 -9.83
CA LEU A 111 -11.18 9.50 -9.99
C LEU A 111 -11.87 10.29 -8.88
N VAL A 112 -11.11 11.13 -8.18
CA VAL A 112 -11.66 12.04 -7.17
C VAL A 112 -12.28 13.23 -7.90
N THR A 113 -13.60 13.26 -7.96
CA THR A 113 -14.35 14.31 -8.65
C THR A 113 -15.18 15.18 -7.72
N LYS A 114 -15.47 14.67 -6.52
CA LYS A 114 -16.31 15.36 -5.56
C LYS A 114 -15.51 16.34 -4.72
N SER A 115 -15.94 17.59 -4.66
CA SER A 115 -15.32 18.60 -3.81
C SER A 115 -15.36 18.23 -2.32
N GLU A 116 -16.32 17.39 -1.92
CA GLU A 116 -16.44 16.89 -0.55
C GLU A 116 -15.24 16.08 -0.10
N ILE A 117 -14.54 15.40 -1.03
CA ILE A 117 -13.36 14.58 -0.76
C ILE A 117 -12.09 15.43 -0.78
N ASN A 118 -12.12 16.56 -1.49
CA ASN A 118 -10.98 17.46 -1.58
C ASN A 118 -10.57 17.96 -0.19
N GLY A 119 -9.30 17.80 0.14
CA GLY A 119 -8.75 18.22 1.44
C GLY A 119 -8.91 17.20 2.56
N LYS A 120 -9.51 16.03 2.30
CA LYS A 120 -9.65 14.96 3.31
C LYS A 120 -8.47 14.01 3.24
N LYS A 121 -8.08 13.49 4.40
CA LYS A 121 -7.03 12.47 4.48
C LYS A 121 -7.55 11.13 3.94
N LEU A 122 -6.71 10.41 3.22
CA LEU A 122 -7.04 9.11 2.64
C LEU A 122 -7.60 8.14 3.70
N GLY A 123 -6.95 8.07 4.87
CA GLY A 123 -7.38 7.17 5.94
C GLY A 123 -8.77 7.47 6.48
N SER A 124 -9.25 8.71 6.36
CA SER A 124 -10.58 9.09 6.85
C SER A 124 -11.72 8.55 5.98
N LEU A 125 -11.43 8.08 4.76
CA LEU A 125 -12.44 7.56 3.84
C LEU A 125 -12.72 6.07 4.05
N HIS A 126 -11.88 5.36 4.81
CA HIS A 126 -12.09 3.96 5.19
C HIS A 126 -12.42 3.02 4.03
N PHE A 127 -11.64 3.09 2.94
CA PHE A 127 -11.89 2.27 1.74
C PHE A 127 -11.98 0.78 2.06
N ARG A 128 -11.12 0.27 2.95
CA ARG A 128 -11.11 -1.14 3.32
C ARG A 128 -12.40 -1.54 4.03
N SER A 129 -12.82 -0.76 5.01
CA SER A 129 -14.00 -1.06 5.82
C SER A 129 -15.30 -0.92 5.04
N MET A 130 -15.38 0.10 4.18
CA MET A 130 -16.63 0.42 3.46
C MET A 130 -16.79 -0.32 2.14
N TYR A 131 -15.69 -0.60 1.44
CA TYR A 131 -15.74 -1.14 0.08
C TYR A 131 -15.00 -2.46 -0.09
N GLY A 132 -14.31 -2.93 0.96
CA GLY A 132 -13.56 -4.18 0.90
C GLY A 132 -12.36 -4.15 -0.04
N VAL A 133 -11.81 -2.98 -0.31
CA VAL A 133 -10.68 -2.82 -1.22
C VAL A 133 -9.49 -2.18 -0.50
N ASN A 134 -8.28 -2.48 -0.99
CA ASN A 134 -7.07 -1.82 -0.53
C ASN A 134 -6.65 -0.75 -1.53
N VAL A 135 -6.33 0.44 -1.02
CA VAL A 135 -5.72 1.49 -1.82
C VAL A 135 -4.22 1.22 -1.90
N THR A 136 -3.70 1.05 -3.10
CA THR A 136 -2.28 0.73 -3.30
C THR A 136 -1.44 1.96 -3.61
N ARG A 137 -2.02 2.93 -4.29
CA ARG A 137 -1.33 4.17 -4.64
C ARG A 137 -2.32 5.24 -5.07
N ILE A 138 -1.84 6.48 -5.10
CA ILE A 138 -2.56 7.64 -5.63
C ILE A 138 -1.78 8.16 -6.83
N ASN A 139 -2.46 8.38 -7.96
CA ASN A 139 -1.85 9.05 -9.11
C ASN A 139 -2.30 10.51 -9.13
N ARG A 140 -1.36 11.42 -9.04
CA ARG A 140 -1.59 12.86 -9.08
C ARG A 140 -0.77 13.48 -10.20
N SER A 141 -1.46 14.00 -11.21
CA SER A 141 -0.81 14.64 -12.36
C SER A 141 0.26 13.75 -13.03
N GLY A 142 -0.05 12.47 -13.17
CA GLY A 142 0.86 11.50 -13.79
C GLY A 142 1.92 10.91 -12.85
N MET A 143 1.99 11.35 -11.59
CA MET A 143 2.93 10.84 -10.61
C MET A 143 2.24 9.89 -9.63
N ASP A 144 2.87 8.75 -9.39
CA ASP A 144 2.39 7.80 -8.39
C ASP A 144 2.91 8.18 -7.01
N LEU A 145 2.01 8.22 -6.03
CA LEU A 145 2.31 8.49 -4.63
C LEU A 145 1.91 7.28 -3.79
N PHE A 146 2.67 7.00 -2.74
CA PHE A 146 2.30 5.98 -1.79
C PHE A 146 0.98 6.36 -1.09
N ALA A 147 0.09 5.37 -0.89
CA ALA A 147 -1.21 5.56 -0.25
C ALA A 147 -1.08 5.66 1.28
N ASP A 148 -0.41 6.70 1.75
CA ASP A 148 -0.28 7.00 3.17
C ASP A 148 -1.66 7.44 3.71
N PRO A 149 -2.13 6.91 4.85
CA PRO A 149 -3.40 7.35 5.44
C PRO A 149 -3.48 8.85 5.72
N ASN A 150 -2.35 9.50 5.92
CA ASN A 150 -2.29 10.94 6.16
C ASN A 150 -2.24 11.77 4.87
N LEU A 151 -2.15 11.14 3.71
CA LEU A 151 -2.15 11.83 2.44
C LEU A 151 -3.48 12.56 2.24
N VAL A 152 -3.41 13.86 1.96
CA VAL A 152 -4.58 14.69 1.70
C VAL A 152 -4.97 14.56 0.23
N LEU A 153 -6.18 14.09 -0.04
CA LEU A 153 -6.69 13.93 -1.41
C LEU A 153 -7.10 15.27 -2.00
N GLN A 154 -6.95 15.38 -3.30
CA GLN A 154 -7.32 16.56 -4.09
C GLN A 154 -8.17 16.15 -5.27
N VAL A 155 -9.05 17.06 -5.71
CA VAL A 155 -9.82 16.84 -6.94
C VAL A 155 -8.86 16.61 -8.11
N GLY A 156 -9.13 15.59 -8.91
CA GLY A 156 -8.25 15.16 -10.00
C GLY A 156 -7.34 14.01 -9.66
N ASP A 157 -7.20 13.68 -8.36
CA ASP A 157 -6.42 12.49 -7.97
C ASP A 157 -7.09 11.23 -8.46
N ARG A 158 -6.28 10.25 -8.84
CA ARG A 158 -6.74 8.92 -9.20
C ARG A 158 -6.29 7.96 -8.10
N VAL A 159 -7.27 7.33 -7.45
CA VAL A 159 -7.02 6.36 -6.39
C VAL A 159 -6.97 4.97 -7.02
N MET A 160 -5.84 4.31 -6.86
CA MET A 160 -5.65 2.94 -7.36
C MET A 160 -5.99 1.96 -6.25
N VAL A 161 -6.99 1.13 -6.49
CA VAL A 161 -7.48 0.14 -5.52
C VAL A 161 -7.36 -1.26 -6.07
N VAL A 162 -7.21 -2.23 -5.18
CA VAL A 162 -7.26 -3.65 -5.51
C VAL A 162 -8.29 -4.34 -4.63
N GLY A 163 -9.08 -5.20 -5.24
CA GLY A 163 -10.10 -5.96 -4.54
C GLY A 163 -10.33 -7.30 -5.22
N GLN A 164 -11.06 -8.18 -4.56
CA GLN A 164 -11.52 -9.42 -5.17
C GLN A 164 -12.65 -9.12 -6.15
N GLN A 165 -12.71 -9.88 -7.23
CA GLN A 165 -13.67 -9.64 -8.31
C GLN A 165 -15.12 -9.68 -7.84
N ASP A 166 -15.42 -10.50 -6.83
CA ASP A 166 -16.77 -10.69 -6.29
C ASP A 166 -17.10 -9.78 -5.12
N ALA A 167 -16.21 -8.87 -4.77
CA ALA A 167 -16.39 -7.96 -3.65
C ALA A 167 -17.06 -6.64 -4.06
#